data_35eaf37b7e0ac10cf9c0dd1f83187e8c
#
_entry.id   35eaf37b7e0ac10cf9c0dd1f83187e8c
#
_cell.length_a   1.000
_cell.length_b   1.000
_cell.length_c   1.000
_cell.angle_alpha   90.00
_cell.angle_beta   90.00
_cell.angle_gamma   90.00
#
_symmetry.space_group_name_H-M   'P 1'
#
loop_
_entity.id
_entity.type
_entity.pdbx_description
1 polymer ?
#
loop_
_entity_poly.entity_id
_entity_poly.type
_entity_poly.pdbx_seq_one_letter_code
_entity_poly.pdbx_strand_id
1 'polypeptide(L)'
;TCQQTIVAMGSLFTPLFLRQQGVRNPHLGRHLTLHPAGVVNALFPDRDLANSRSIPQGYGVSDWEEQGLMFEGGTIPLAGHSLLNPLVGQDWVRFTEDYPHTAYFGFMIRDPSEGRVRRGPRRGLPLIRYHMNRQDFALFKRGIHALACWYLDAGAEQVLIPGLNRIVRIHNRTELERFLRSPLKPTDFLISA
;
A
#
# COMPACT_ATOMS: atom_id res chain seq x y z
N THR A 1 -21.48 25.91 -25.86
CA THR A 1 -21.38 24.77 -26.80
C THR A 1 -19.94 24.64 -27.23
N CYS A 2 -19.38 23.41 -27.17
CA CYS A 2 -18.05 23.10 -27.67
C CYS A 2 -18.15 22.05 -28.80
N GLN A 3 -17.20 22.05 -29.73
CA GLN A 3 -17.13 21.09 -30.83
C GLN A 3 -16.59 19.73 -30.38
N GLN A 4 -15.76 19.72 -29.36
CA GLN A 4 -15.14 18.51 -28.82
C GLN A 4 -15.08 18.59 -27.27
N THR A 5 -15.21 17.44 -26.63
CA THR A 5 -15.10 17.31 -25.17
C THR A 5 -14.08 16.22 -24.83
N ILE A 6 -13.09 16.56 -24.02
CA ILE A 6 -12.12 15.60 -23.49
C ILE A 6 -12.57 15.17 -22.09
N VAL A 7 -12.74 13.85 -21.89
CA VAL A 7 -13.13 13.26 -20.60
C VAL A 7 -11.91 12.67 -19.94
N ALA A 8 -11.43 13.31 -18.88
CA ALA A 8 -10.23 12.92 -18.13
C ALA A 8 -10.53 12.83 -16.62
N MET A 9 -11.58 12.07 -16.25
CA MET A 9 -12.08 11.98 -14.87
C MET A 9 -11.56 10.76 -14.10
N GLY A 10 -10.53 10.11 -14.60
CA GLY A 10 -9.94 8.90 -14.00
C GLY A 10 -10.83 7.66 -14.13
N SER A 11 -10.31 6.53 -13.67
CA SER A 11 -10.95 5.21 -13.81
C SER A 11 -12.25 5.06 -13.02
N LEU A 12 -12.45 5.84 -11.96
CA LEU A 12 -13.65 5.77 -11.13
C LEU A 12 -14.82 6.60 -11.67
N PHE A 13 -14.55 7.82 -12.12
CA PHE A 13 -15.63 8.75 -12.51
C PHE A 13 -15.91 8.76 -14.01
N THR A 14 -14.91 8.51 -14.88
CA THR A 14 -15.11 8.44 -16.32
C THR A 14 -16.23 7.47 -16.73
N PRO A 15 -16.27 6.20 -16.26
CA PRO A 15 -17.33 5.28 -16.66
C PRO A 15 -18.72 5.71 -16.15
N LEU A 16 -18.79 6.37 -15.02
CA LEU A 16 -20.05 6.89 -14.48
C LEU A 16 -20.57 8.07 -15.29
N PHE A 17 -19.68 9.00 -15.66
CA PHE A 17 -19.99 10.12 -16.51
C PHE A 17 -20.48 9.67 -17.88
N LEU A 18 -19.74 8.78 -18.56
CA LEU A 18 -20.12 8.27 -19.87
C LEU A 18 -21.48 7.58 -19.86
N ARG A 19 -21.78 6.79 -18.83
CA ARG A 19 -23.12 6.19 -18.65
C ARG A 19 -24.22 7.24 -18.46
N GLN A 20 -23.95 8.32 -17.76
CA GLN A 20 -24.90 9.43 -17.58
C GLN A 20 -25.18 10.15 -18.92
N GLN A 21 -24.18 10.19 -19.81
CA GLN A 21 -24.32 10.74 -21.16
C GLN A 21 -24.96 9.76 -22.16
N GLY A 22 -25.47 8.61 -21.70
CA GLY A 22 -26.13 7.63 -22.56
C GLY A 22 -25.22 6.67 -23.31
N VAL A 23 -23.92 6.69 -23.06
CA VAL A 23 -22.98 5.72 -23.68
C VAL A 23 -23.29 4.32 -23.17
N ARG A 24 -23.61 3.42 -24.11
CA ARG A 24 -23.91 2.01 -23.84
C ARG A 24 -22.75 1.14 -24.29
N ASN A 25 -21.91 0.75 -23.32
CA ASN A 25 -20.83 -0.21 -23.53
C ASN A 25 -20.80 -1.19 -22.34
N PRO A 26 -20.80 -2.53 -22.59
CA PRO A 26 -20.86 -3.53 -21.54
C PRO A 26 -19.60 -3.51 -20.63
N HIS A 27 -18.48 -2.96 -21.12
CA HIS A 27 -17.23 -2.86 -20.36
C HIS A 27 -17.14 -1.62 -19.46
N LEU A 28 -18.03 -0.62 -19.63
CA LEU A 28 -18.00 0.57 -18.78
C LEU A 28 -18.11 0.20 -17.30
N GLY A 29 -17.08 0.58 -16.53
CA GLY A 29 -16.97 0.32 -15.11
C GLY A 29 -16.74 -1.14 -14.73
N ARG A 30 -16.35 -1.98 -15.69
CA ARG A 30 -15.77 -3.32 -15.45
C ARG A 30 -14.25 -3.26 -15.56
N HIS A 31 -13.60 -4.34 -15.16
CA HIS A 31 -12.14 -4.51 -15.28
C HIS A 31 -11.37 -3.39 -14.54
N LEU A 32 -11.88 -2.96 -13.38
CA LEU A 32 -11.10 -2.08 -12.53
C LEU A 32 -9.91 -2.85 -11.99
N THR A 33 -8.73 -2.51 -12.43
CA THR A 33 -7.47 -2.98 -11.87
C THR A 33 -6.90 -1.92 -10.93
N LEU A 34 -6.28 -2.39 -9.87
CA LEU A 34 -5.56 -1.56 -8.91
C LEU A 34 -4.12 -2.05 -8.88
N HIS A 35 -3.28 -1.38 -8.14
CA HIS A 35 -1.94 -1.86 -7.82
C HIS A 35 -1.81 -1.90 -6.29
N PRO A 36 -2.39 -2.92 -5.64
CA PRO A 36 -2.34 -2.99 -4.18
C PRO A 36 -0.93 -2.81 -3.67
N ALA A 37 -0.76 -1.84 -2.80
CA ALA A 37 0.52 -1.47 -2.24
C ALA A 37 0.54 -1.72 -0.74
N GLY A 38 1.69 -2.15 -0.24
CA GLY A 38 1.99 -2.32 1.16
C GLY A 38 3.25 -1.56 1.54
N VAL A 39 3.39 -1.28 2.81
CA VAL A 39 4.59 -0.68 3.38
C VAL A 39 5.13 -1.58 4.47
N VAL A 40 6.45 -1.66 4.56
CA VAL A 40 7.17 -2.29 5.67
C VAL A 40 8.19 -1.28 6.15
N ASN A 41 8.15 -1.00 7.44
CA ASN A 41 9.08 -0.06 8.07
C ASN A 41 10.10 -0.85 8.88
N ALA A 42 11.23 -0.21 9.22
CA ALA A 42 12.23 -0.83 10.07
C ALA A 42 12.91 0.18 10.96
N LEU A 43 13.17 -0.19 12.21
CA LEU A 43 13.84 0.62 13.20
C LEU A 43 15.33 0.33 13.23
N PHE A 44 16.13 1.39 13.15
CA PHE A 44 17.59 1.39 13.28
C PHE A 44 17.99 2.39 14.36
N PRO A 45 17.96 2.04 15.65
CA PRO A 45 18.14 2.99 16.76
C PRO A 45 19.45 3.80 16.70
N ASP A 46 20.50 3.17 16.18
CA ASP A 46 21.83 3.78 16.09
C ASP A 46 22.08 4.59 14.83
N ARG A 47 21.04 4.81 13.98
CA ARG A 47 21.16 5.53 12.72
C ARG A 47 20.17 6.68 12.65
N ASP A 48 20.62 7.90 12.38
CA ASP A 48 19.76 8.99 11.93
C ASP A 48 19.57 8.87 10.41
N LEU A 49 18.36 8.54 10.00
CA LEU A 49 17.99 8.36 8.60
C LEU A 49 17.58 9.69 7.92
N ALA A 50 17.72 10.79 8.64
CA ALA A 50 17.45 12.15 8.15
C ALA A 50 16.05 12.32 7.52
N ASN A 51 15.05 11.63 8.03
CA ASN A 51 13.70 11.56 7.47
C ASN A 51 13.07 12.95 7.25
N SER A 52 13.31 13.91 8.14
CA SER A 52 12.80 15.27 8.01
C SER A 52 13.44 16.09 6.89
N ARG A 53 14.55 15.63 6.32
CA ARG A 53 15.36 16.31 5.29
C ARG A 53 15.45 15.53 3.98
N SER A 54 14.87 14.34 3.93
CA SER A 54 14.96 13.44 2.78
C SER A 54 13.78 13.62 1.83
N ILE A 55 13.97 13.21 0.58
CA ILE A 55 12.95 13.27 -0.46
C ILE A 55 12.04 12.04 -0.35
N PRO A 56 10.71 12.20 -0.33
CA PRO A 56 9.79 11.08 -0.47
C PRO A 56 10.01 10.35 -1.80
N GLN A 57 9.96 9.01 -1.80
CA GLN A 57 10.04 8.18 -3.00
C GLN A 57 11.30 8.44 -3.85
N GLY A 58 12.46 8.51 -3.20
CA GLY A 58 13.74 8.78 -3.87
C GLY A 58 14.38 7.56 -4.54
N TYR A 59 13.94 6.34 -4.23
CA TYR A 59 14.54 5.10 -4.69
C TYR A 59 13.49 4.09 -5.12
N GLY A 60 13.80 3.29 -6.16
CA GLY A 60 12.99 2.19 -6.63
C GLY A 60 13.87 0.95 -6.93
N VAL A 61 13.30 -0.23 -6.76
CA VAL A 61 13.89 -1.51 -7.12
C VAL A 61 12.96 -2.23 -8.09
N SER A 62 13.40 -2.39 -9.33
CA SER A 62 12.63 -2.99 -10.43
C SER A 62 13.03 -4.45 -10.75
N ASP A 63 14.05 -4.99 -10.10
CA ASP A 63 14.56 -6.35 -10.36
C ASP A 63 13.50 -7.46 -10.18
N TRP A 64 12.39 -7.14 -9.54
CA TRP A 64 11.29 -8.06 -9.29
C TRP A 64 10.05 -7.77 -10.15
N GLU A 65 10.16 -6.88 -11.12
CA GLU A 65 9.03 -6.46 -11.97
C GLU A 65 8.45 -7.62 -12.78
N GLU A 66 9.29 -8.50 -13.33
CA GLU A 66 8.83 -9.71 -14.03
C GLU A 66 8.04 -10.65 -13.12
N GLN A 67 8.30 -10.62 -11.83
CA GLN A 67 7.59 -11.37 -10.80
C GLN A 67 6.33 -10.66 -10.32
N GLY A 68 6.02 -9.48 -10.87
CA GLY A 68 4.87 -8.67 -10.51
C GLY A 68 5.04 -7.84 -9.23
N LEU A 69 6.26 -7.59 -8.79
CA LEU A 69 6.59 -6.77 -7.61
C LEU A 69 7.48 -5.60 -8.03
N MET A 70 7.15 -4.43 -7.57
CA MET A 70 7.97 -3.23 -7.65
C MET A 70 8.11 -2.65 -6.24
N PHE A 71 9.32 -2.25 -5.88
CA PHE A 71 9.58 -1.66 -4.57
C PHE A 71 9.99 -0.21 -4.72
N GLU A 72 9.53 0.61 -3.82
CA GLU A 72 9.87 2.03 -3.77
C GLU A 72 10.04 2.50 -2.34
N GLY A 73 11.01 3.37 -2.13
CA GLY A 73 11.36 3.84 -0.81
C GLY A 73 11.77 5.29 -0.79
N GLY A 74 11.75 5.79 0.40
CA GLY A 74 12.08 7.17 0.68
C GLY A 74 11.66 7.51 2.09
N THR A 75 11.08 8.66 2.29
CA THR A 75 10.60 9.11 3.59
C THR A 75 9.13 9.46 3.54
N ILE A 76 8.46 9.26 4.64
CA ILE A 76 7.11 9.77 4.86
C ILE A 76 7.22 10.99 5.77
N PRO A 77 6.68 12.16 5.43
CA PRO A 77 6.67 13.31 6.33
C PRO A 77 6.05 12.95 7.68
N LEU A 78 6.52 13.56 8.78
CA LEU A 78 6.07 13.24 10.13
C LEU A 78 4.54 13.28 10.28
N ALA A 79 3.88 14.22 9.64
CA ALA A 79 2.42 14.29 9.63
C ALA A 79 1.77 13.05 8.98
N GLY A 80 2.32 12.59 7.86
CA GLY A 80 1.86 11.35 7.20
C GLY A 80 2.15 10.12 8.03
N HIS A 81 3.34 10.05 8.65
CA HIS A 81 3.72 9.00 9.58
C HIS A 81 2.73 8.89 10.74
N SER A 82 2.39 10.02 11.35
CA SER A 82 1.41 10.08 12.45
C SER A 82 -0.01 9.72 12.01
N LEU A 83 -0.41 10.11 10.80
CA LEU A 83 -1.75 9.86 10.26
C LEU A 83 -1.99 8.38 9.93
N LEU A 84 -0.97 7.68 9.40
CA LEU A 84 -1.06 6.28 9.01
C LEU A 84 -0.83 5.31 10.17
N ASN A 85 -0.59 5.82 11.37
CA ASN A 85 -0.29 5.03 12.56
C ASN A 85 -1.57 4.72 13.33
N PRO A 86 -1.95 3.43 13.50
CA PRO A 86 -3.13 3.02 14.25
C PRO A 86 -2.93 3.02 15.77
N LEU A 87 -1.73 3.36 16.25
CA LEU A 87 -1.39 3.33 17.67
C LEU A 87 -1.99 4.54 18.41
N VAL A 88 -2.17 4.41 19.73
CA VAL A 88 -2.67 5.46 20.59
C VAL A 88 -1.86 5.51 21.89
N GLY A 89 -1.90 6.65 22.59
CA GLY A 89 -1.24 6.83 23.87
C GLY A 89 0.28 6.73 23.78
N GLN A 90 0.91 6.05 24.74
CA GLN A 90 2.37 5.94 24.81
C GLN A 90 2.99 5.20 23.61
N ASP A 91 2.31 4.23 23.04
CA ASP A 91 2.81 3.52 21.85
C ASP A 91 2.89 4.45 20.63
N TRP A 92 1.92 5.38 20.50
CA TRP A 92 1.97 6.41 19.47
C TRP A 92 3.13 7.38 19.69
N VAL A 93 3.37 7.78 20.93
CA VAL A 93 4.48 8.69 21.29
C VAL A 93 5.82 8.04 20.93
N ARG A 94 6.07 6.81 21.38
CA ARG A 94 7.31 6.07 21.09
C ARG A 94 7.52 5.90 19.57
N PHE A 95 6.48 5.50 18.86
CA PHE A 95 6.56 5.34 17.42
C PHE A 95 6.89 6.67 16.72
N THR A 96 6.44 7.80 17.24
CA THR A 96 6.74 9.13 16.72
C THR A 96 8.15 9.57 17.09
N GLU A 97 8.64 9.25 18.29
CA GLU A 97 10.02 9.48 18.71
C GLU A 97 11.01 8.68 17.88
N ASP A 98 10.66 7.45 17.48
CA ASP A 98 11.46 6.58 16.62
C ASP A 98 11.53 7.06 15.16
N TYR A 99 10.77 8.10 14.77
CA TYR A 99 10.68 8.61 13.40
C TYR A 99 12.04 8.91 12.74
N PRO A 100 13.02 9.57 13.38
CA PRO A 100 14.33 9.81 12.78
C PRO A 100 15.11 8.53 12.46
N HIS A 101 14.80 7.45 13.16
CA HIS A 101 15.48 6.16 13.13
C HIS A 101 14.71 5.09 12.33
N THR A 102 13.57 5.46 11.73
CA THR A 102 12.69 4.54 11.01
C THR A 102 12.91 4.63 9.51
N ALA A 103 13.26 3.52 8.88
CA ALA A 103 13.30 3.38 7.42
C ALA A 103 11.90 3.05 6.88
N TYR A 104 11.59 3.61 5.70
CA TYR A 104 10.31 3.43 5.02
C TYR A 104 10.54 2.89 3.62
N PHE A 105 9.97 1.74 3.32
CA PHE A 105 9.95 1.19 1.98
C PHE A 105 8.60 0.53 1.73
N GLY A 106 8.05 0.79 0.55
CA GLY A 106 6.81 0.19 0.10
C GLY A 106 7.05 -0.78 -1.04
N PHE A 107 6.00 -1.48 -1.39
CA PHE A 107 5.96 -2.28 -2.59
C PHE A 107 4.56 -2.23 -3.20
N MET A 108 4.50 -2.40 -4.51
CA MET A 108 3.27 -2.57 -5.28
C MET A 108 3.26 -3.94 -5.93
N ILE A 109 2.08 -4.52 -6.04
CA ILE A 109 1.88 -5.75 -6.80
C ILE A 109 1.14 -5.46 -8.11
N ARG A 110 1.53 -6.15 -9.18
CA ARG A 110 0.76 -6.20 -10.42
C ARG A 110 -0.31 -7.28 -10.26
N ASP A 111 -1.54 -6.85 -9.96
CA ASP A 111 -2.65 -7.74 -9.67
C ASP A 111 -3.43 -8.12 -10.93
N PRO A 112 -3.72 -9.41 -11.18
CA PRO A 112 -4.69 -9.87 -12.17
C PRO A 112 -6.14 -9.78 -11.68
N SER A 113 -6.39 -9.36 -10.44
CA SER A 113 -7.75 -9.18 -9.93
C SER A 113 -8.46 -8.03 -10.61
N GLU A 114 -9.73 -8.22 -10.90
CA GLU A 114 -10.58 -7.22 -11.55
C GLU A 114 -11.76 -6.83 -10.67
N GLY A 115 -11.94 -5.55 -10.52
CA GLY A 115 -13.06 -4.96 -9.82
C GLY A 115 -14.11 -4.37 -10.75
N ARG A 116 -15.05 -3.66 -10.14
CA ARG A 116 -16.14 -2.97 -10.84
C ARG A 116 -16.44 -1.63 -10.19
N VAL A 117 -16.75 -0.64 -11.04
CA VAL A 117 -17.26 0.66 -10.63
C VAL A 117 -18.70 0.78 -11.10
N ARG A 118 -19.60 1.09 -10.19
CA ARG A 118 -21.03 1.32 -10.47
C ARG A 118 -21.47 2.63 -9.84
N ARG A 119 -22.62 3.12 -10.25
CA ARG A 119 -23.28 4.24 -9.58
C ARG A 119 -23.66 3.82 -8.17
N GLY A 120 -23.22 4.59 -7.19
CA GLY A 120 -23.60 4.41 -5.80
C GLY A 120 -25.01 4.93 -5.49
N PRO A 121 -25.53 4.68 -4.30
CA PRO A 121 -26.86 5.12 -3.86
C PRO A 121 -26.96 6.65 -3.76
N ARG A 122 -25.84 7.32 -3.46
CA ARG A 122 -25.78 8.79 -3.41
C ARG A 122 -25.27 9.33 -4.75
N ARG A 123 -25.94 10.42 -5.24
CA ARG A 123 -25.55 11.09 -6.47
C ARG A 123 -24.09 11.54 -6.41
N GLY A 124 -23.31 11.17 -7.43
CA GLY A 124 -21.89 11.57 -7.55
C GLY A 124 -20.89 10.65 -6.84
N LEU A 125 -21.34 9.68 -6.04
CA LEU A 125 -20.43 8.73 -5.41
C LEU A 125 -20.39 7.39 -6.17
N PRO A 126 -19.19 6.88 -6.51
CA PRO A 126 -19.04 5.55 -7.07
C PRO A 126 -19.27 4.46 -6.00
N LEU A 127 -19.88 3.36 -6.41
CA LEU A 127 -19.81 2.09 -5.69
C LEU A 127 -18.69 1.26 -6.31
N ILE A 128 -17.63 1.08 -5.55
CA ILE A 128 -16.45 0.30 -5.98
C ILE A 128 -16.54 -1.07 -5.34
N ARG A 129 -16.35 -2.10 -6.16
CA ARG A 129 -16.21 -3.48 -5.70
C ARG A 129 -14.93 -4.06 -6.27
N TYR A 130 -14.00 -4.37 -5.39
CA TYR A 130 -12.72 -4.98 -5.69
C TYR A 130 -12.38 -6.00 -4.61
N HIS A 131 -11.80 -7.13 -5.00
CA HIS A 131 -11.33 -8.17 -4.08
C HIS A 131 -10.02 -8.72 -4.59
N MET A 132 -8.99 -8.62 -3.78
CA MET A 132 -7.72 -9.28 -3.99
C MET A 132 -7.92 -10.81 -3.94
N ASN A 133 -7.51 -11.51 -4.97
CA ASN A 133 -7.59 -12.96 -5.04
C ASN A 133 -6.47 -13.65 -4.24
N ARG A 134 -6.45 -14.97 -4.21
CA ARG A 134 -5.44 -15.72 -3.44
C ARG A 134 -4.02 -15.57 -4.01
N GLN A 135 -3.88 -15.44 -5.32
CA GLN A 135 -2.58 -15.26 -5.97
C GLN A 135 -2.00 -13.88 -5.65
N ASP A 136 -2.83 -12.84 -5.75
CA ASP A 136 -2.43 -11.48 -5.40
C ASP A 136 -2.04 -11.37 -3.94
N PHE A 137 -2.81 -12.00 -3.05
CA PHE A 137 -2.48 -11.99 -1.64
C PHE A 137 -1.20 -12.79 -1.33
N ALA A 138 -0.93 -13.87 -2.05
CA ALA A 138 0.34 -14.58 -1.94
C ALA A 138 1.50 -13.70 -2.42
N LEU A 139 1.33 -12.96 -3.53
CA LEU A 139 2.31 -12.03 -4.04
C LEU A 139 2.53 -10.85 -3.07
N PHE A 140 1.46 -10.32 -2.48
CA PHE A 140 1.52 -9.29 -1.44
C PHE A 140 2.34 -9.75 -0.23
N LYS A 141 2.13 -10.96 0.26
CA LYS A 141 2.95 -11.56 1.33
C LYS A 141 4.42 -11.74 0.94
N ARG A 142 4.70 -12.05 -0.34
CA ARG A 142 6.08 -12.09 -0.85
C ARG A 142 6.76 -10.73 -0.80
N GLY A 143 6.04 -9.64 -1.12
CA GLY A 143 6.53 -8.27 -0.97
C GLY A 143 6.90 -7.95 0.47
N ILE A 144 6.03 -8.27 1.42
CA ILE A 144 6.32 -8.13 2.86
C ILE A 144 7.56 -8.94 3.25
N HIS A 145 7.62 -10.21 2.84
CA HIS A 145 8.75 -11.09 3.15
C HIS A 145 10.08 -10.52 2.64
N ALA A 146 10.11 -10.09 1.38
CA ALA A 146 11.32 -9.54 0.76
C ALA A 146 11.83 -8.31 1.52
N LEU A 147 10.97 -7.31 1.75
CA LEU A 147 11.35 -6.09 2.49
C LEU A 147 11.80 -6.41 3.91
N ALA A 148 11.06 -7.25 4.62
CA ALA A 148 11.42 -7.62 5.98
C ALA A 148 12.78 -8.31 6.05
N CYS A 149 13.07 -9.20 5.09
CA CYS A 149 14.38 -9.84 5.00
C CYS A 149 15.50 -8.84 4.74
N TRP A 150 15.31 -7.93 3.78
CA TRP A 150 16.31 -6.90 3.47
C TRP A 150 16.61 -6.00 4.67
N TYR A 151 15.59 -5.61 5.42
CA TYR A 151 15.79 -4.82 6.62
C TYR A 151 16.53 -5.58 7.73
N LEU A 152 16.17 -6.84 7.98
CA LEU A 152 16.88 -7.67 8.95
C LEU A 152 18.35 -7.89 8.54
N ASP A 153 18.61 -8.10 7.24
CA ASP A 153 19.98 -8.25 6.71
C ASP A 153 20.77 -6.93 6.79
N ALA A 154 20.10 -5.79 6.70
CA ALA A 154 20.70 -4.47 6.91
C ALA A 154 20.96 -4.14 8.39
N GLY A 155 20.56 -4.99 9.32
CA GLY A 155 20.78 -4.84 10.75
C GLY A 155 19.70 -4.04 11.47
N ALA A 156 18.46 -4.06 10.96
CA ALA A 156 17.32 -3.48 11.67
C ALA A 156 17.08 -4.20 13.00
N GLU A 157 16.86 -3.46 14.07
CA GLU A 157 16.47 -4.02 15.38
C GLU A 157 15.07 -4.62 15.33
N GLN A 158 14.16 -3.94 14.62
CA GLN A 158 12.79 -4.38 14.43
C GLN A 158 12.31 -4.06 13.03
N VAL A 159 11.54 -4.98 12.47
CA VAL A 159 10.71 -4.72 11.28
C VAL A 159 9.28 -4.47 11.73
N LEU A 160 8.66 -3.43 11.20
CA LEU A 160 7.35 -2.94 11.57
C LEU A 160 6.40 -3.14 10.38
N ILE A 161 5.42 -4.03 10.52
CA ILE A 161 4.43 -4.31 9.47
C ILE A 161 3.10 -3.67 9.89
N PRO A 162 2.67 -2.57 9.22
CA PRO A 162 1.43 -1.90 9.56
C PRO A 162 0.20 -2.73 9.21
N GLY A 163 -0.68 -2.90 10.17
CA GLY A 163 -2.03 -3.42 9.99
C GLY A 163 -3.08 -2.34 10.23
N LEU A 164 -4.36 -2.65 10.03
CA LEU A 164 -5.44 -1.69 10.22
C LEU A 164 -5.57 -1.21 11.67
N ASN A 165 -5.32 -2.09 12.65
CA ASN A 165 -5.54 -1.79 14.07
C ASN A 165 -4.31 -2.02 14.93
N ARG A 166 -3.18 -2.39 14.36
CA ARG A 166 -1.95 -2.69 15.09
C ARG A 166 -0.74 -2.63 14.17
N ILE A 167 0.44 -2.48 14.76
CA ILE A 167 1.72 -2.72 14.08
C ILE A 167 2.26 -4.05 14.58
N VAL A 168 2.57 -4.95 13.65
CA VAL A 168 3.26 -6.21 13.96
C VAL A 168 4.75 -5.92 14.00
N ARG A 169 5.41 -6.31 15.10
CA ARG A 169 6.84 -6.13 15.32
C ARG A 169 7.54 -7.47 15.14
N ILE A 170 8.56 -7.50 14.31
CA ILE A 170 9.36 -8.71 13.96
C ILE A 170 10.81 -8.41 14.24
N HIS A 171 11.47 -9.25 15.02
CA HIS A 171 12.87 -9.07 15.43
C HIS A 171 13.84 -10.02 14.71
N ASN A 172 13.33 -11.06 14.08
CA ASN A 172 14.15 -12.06 13.39
C ASN A 172 13.37 -12.83 12.33
N ARG A 173 14.10 -13.56 11.48
CA ARG A 173 13.51 -14.35 10.39
C ARG A 173 12.54 -15.43 10.87
N THR A 174 12.79 -16.04 12.02
CA THR A 174 11.91 -17.09 12.57
C THR A 174 10.55 -16.53 12.93
N GLU A 175 10.51 -15.32 13.51
CA GLU A 175 9.26 -14.63 13.81
C GLU A 175 8.52 -14.23 12.52
N LEU A 176 9.25 -13.72 11.52
CA LEU A 176 8.70 -13.39 10.21
C LEU A 176 8.01 -14.60 9.56
N GLU A 177 8.71 -15.72 9.50
CA GLU A 177 8.17 -16.96 8.91
C GLU A 177 6.94 -17.44 9.65
N ARG A 178 6.95 -17.43 10.98
CA ARG A 178 5.81 -17.80 11.81
C ARG A 178 4.62 -16.88 11.56
N PHE A 179 4.85 -15.57 11.46
CA PHE A 179 3.82 -14.59 11.15
C PHE A 179 3.19 -14.84 9.78
N LEU A 180 4.00 -14.98 8.73
CA LEU A 180 3.51 -15.17 7.36
C LEU A 180 2.82 -16.52 7.11
N ARG A 181 3.10 -17.55 7.93
CA ARG A 181 2.41 -18.85 7.92
C ARG A 181 1.09 -18.85 8.70
N SER A 182 0.84 -17.84 9.51
CA SER A 182 -0.42 -17.74 10.26
C SER A 182 -1.61 -17.49 9.28
N PRO A 183 -2.86 -17.73 9.72
CA PRO A 183 -4.05 -17.57 8.86
C PRO A 183 -4.38 -16.08 8.62
N LEU A 184 -3.54 -15.40 7.85
CA LEU A 184 -3.65 -13.99 7.51
C LEU A 184 -4.71 -13.75 6.42
N LYS A 185 -5.34 -12.57 6.49
CA LYS A 185 -6.28 -12.04 5.49
C LYS A 185 -5.79 -10.67 5.00
N PRO A 186 -6.20 -10.23 3.79
CA PRO A 186 -5.88 -8.88 3.32
C PRO A 186 -6.29 -7.77 4.30
N THR A 187 -7.37 -7.97 5.04
CA THR A 187 -7.87 -7.03 6.06
C THR A 187 -6.99 -6.92 7.31
N ASP A 188 -5.98 -7.77 7.45
CA ASP A 188 -5.03 -7.68 8.57
C ASP A 188 -3.93 -6.64 8.29
N PHE A 189 -3.83 -6.16 7.06
CA PHE A 189 -2.80 -5.23 6.61
C PHE A 189 -3.36 -3.86 6.25
N LEU A 190 -2.54 -2.83 6.37
CA LEU A 190 -2.78 -1.54 5.76
C LEU A 190 -2.40 -1.64 4.28
N ILE A 191 -3.41 -1.68 3.41
CA ILE A 191 -3.25 -1.76 1.95
C ILE A 191 -3.77 -0.48 1.34
N SER A 192 -2.95 0.14 0.48
CA SER A 192 -3.32 1.28 -0.35
C SER A 192 -3.38 0.85 -1.83
N ALA A 193 -3.95 1.72 -2.68
CA ALA A 193 -3.97 1.57 -4.13
C ALA A 193 -4.15 2.93 -4.81
#